data_fcb337d17397b3d3497e0880b2657bb4
#
_entry.id   fcb337d17397b3d3497e0880b2657bb4
#
_cell.length_a   1.000
_cell.length_b   1.000
_cell.length_c   1.000
_cell.angle_alpha   90.00
_cell.angle_beta   90.00
_cell.angle_gamma   90.00
#
_symmetry.space_group_name_H-M   'P 1'
#
loop_
_entity.id
_entity.type
_entity.pdbx_description
1 polymer ?
#
loop_
_entity_poly.entity_id
_entity_poly.type
_entity_poly.pdbx_seq_one_letter_code
_entity_poly.pdbx_strand_id
1 'polypeptide(L)'
;THCISSAASDVYKRQVYSSFMQRAYDMVIHDVALQKLHMVICLDRAGLVGEDGATHHGVFDLAYLRPIPNLVIASPLNELDLRNLMYTGYAAFDGPFVIRYPRGKGEMKDWRNEMQVLPIGKGKKLRDGDDIAVLSIGPIGNEVIKAIEMVKEERVSIAHYDMIYLKPLDEELLHEIGQKYNRIITVENGVIKGGFGSAVLEFMADNGYTPHVKRIGVPDAFIEHGSIPELYQLCGMDAESIAKQLKKEN
;
A
#
# COMPACT_ATOMS: atom_id res chain seq x y z
N THR A 1 -12.77 -25.66 -5.21
CA THR A 1 -13.40 -25.04 -4.03
C THR A 1 -13.12 -25.91 -2.83
N HIS A 2 -11.99 -25.69 -2.16
CA HIS A 2 -11.79 -26.31 -0.86
C HIS A 2 -12.47 -25.43 0.18
N CYS A 3 -13.54 -25.95 0.73
CA CYS A 3 -14.20 -25.44 1.91
C CYS A 3 -13.15 -25.28 3.02
N ILE A 4 -13.05 -24.11 3.62
CA ILE A 4 -12.18 -23.86 4.77
C ILE A 4 -12.89 -24.50 5.95
N SER A 5 -12.55 -25.75 6.25
CA SER A 5 -12.91 -26.36 7.50
C SER A 5 -11.92 -25.86 8.55
N SER A 6 -12.36 -25.01 9.46
CA SER A 6 -11.54 -24.47 10.53
C SER A 6 -11.58 -25.41 11.74
N ALA A 7 -10.46 -25.97 12.11
CA ALA A 7 -10.23 -26.27 13.51
C ALA A 7 -9.73 -24.97 14.16
N ALA A 8 -10.27 -24.60 15.30
CA ALA A 8 -10.20 -23.28 15.94
C ALA A 8 -8.81 -22.87 16.49
N SER A 9 -7.71 -23.43 16.00
CA SER A 9 -6.35 -23.15 16.49
C SER A 9 -5.28 -23.06 15.41
N ASP A 10 -5.61 -23.26 14.12
CA ASP A 10 -4.61 -23.28 13.06
C ASP A 10 -4.61 -21.99 12.26
N VAL A 11 -3.43 -21.37 12.14
CA VAL A 11 -3.20 -20.23 11.25
C VAL A 11 -3.15 -20.72 9.83
N TYR A 12 -4.06 -20.25 8.97
CA TYR A 12 -4.05 -20.55 7.55
C TYR A 12 -3.30 -19.49 6.76
N LYS A 13 -2.33 -19.92 5.96
CA LYS A 13 -1.69 -19.09 4.94
C LYS A 13 -2.24 -19.45 3.57
N ARG A 14 -2.77 -18.47 2.85
CA ARG A 14 -3.25 -18.61 1.47
C ARG A 14 -2.58 -17.58 0.58
N GLN A 15 -2.11 -18.03 -0.58
CA GLN A 15 -1.56 -17.17 -1.63
C GLN A 15 -2.49 -17.21 -2.85
N VAL A 16 -2.81 -16.05 -3.36
CA VAL A 16 -3.65 -15.88 -4.55
C VAL A 16 -3.22 -14.61 -5.30
N TYR A 17 -3.35 -14.62 -6.63
CA TYR A 17 -3.12 -13.40 -7.39
C TYR A 17 -4.15 -12.33 -7.00
N SER A 18 -3.69 -11.10 -6.83
CA SER A 18 -4.56 -9.99 -6.43
C SER A 18 -5.77 -9.85 -7.38
N SER A 19 -5.57 -9.92 -8.70
CA SER A 19 -6.65 -9.88 -9.69
C SER A 19 -7.65 -11.03 -9.57
N PHE A 20 -7.23 -12.22 -9.11
CA PHE A 20 -8.11 -13.38 -8.96
C PHE A 20 -8.85 -13.39 -7.60
N MET A 21 -8.34 -12.64 -6.61
CA MET A 21 -9.03 -12.45 -5.34
C MET A 21 -10.40 -11.79 -5.50
N GLN A 22 -10.64 -11.04 -6.57
CA GLN A 22 -11.93 -10.44 -6.87
C GLN A 22 -13.07 -11.48 -6.91
N ARG A 23 -12.79 -12.71 -7.37
CA ARG A 23 -13.77 -13.82 -7.40
C ARG A 23 -14.03 -14.43 -6.03
N ALA A 24 -13.16 -14.18 -5.06
CA ALA A 24 -13.30 -14.66 -3.69
C ALA A 24 -13.77 -13.56 -2.73
N TYR A 25 -14.19 -12.40 -3.24
CA TYR A 25 -14.56 -11.23 -2.43
C TYR A 25 -15.66 -11.56 -1.42
N ASP A 26 -16.72 -12.24 -1.86
CA ASP A 26 -17.79 -12.70 -0.99
C ASP A 26 -17.29 -13.63 0.12
N MET A 27 -16.42 -14.59 -0.22
CA MET A 27 -15.82 -15.51 0.76
C MET A 27 -14.94 -14.77 1.77
N VAL A 28 -14.22 -13.72 1.37
CA VAL A 28 -13.45 -12.89 2.31
C VAL A 28 -14.36 -12.22 3.31
N ILE A 29 -15.53 -11.76 2.89
CA ILE A 29 -16.51 -11.12 3.77
C ILE A 29 -17.13 -12.15 4.72
N HIS A 30 -17.78 -13.19 4.18
CA HIS A 30 -18.63 -14.10 4.95
C HIS A 30 -17.87 -15.22 5.64
N ASP A 31 -16.90 -15.82 4.95
CA ASP A 31 -16.22 -17.01 5.47
C ASP A 31 -14.99 -16.66 6.32
N VAL A 32 -14.42 -15.47 6.11
CA VAL A 32 -13.16 -15.07 6.77
C VAL A 32 -13.36 -13.92 7.74
N ALA A 33 -13.76 -12.74 7.22
CA ALA A 33 -13.76 -11.51 8.02
C ALA A 33 -14.90 -11.47 9.05
N LEU A 34 -16.09 -11.91 8.68
CA LEU A 34 -17.24 -11.99 9.60
C LEU A 34 -16.96 -12.94 10.77
N GLN A 35 -16.31 -14.06 10.48
CA GLN A 35 -15.95 -15.07 11.47
C GLN A 35 -14.64 -14.77 12.21
N LYS A 36 -13.91 -13.70 11.81
CA LYS A 36 -12.60 -13.31 12.36
C LYS A 36 -11.59 -14.46 12.34
N LEU A 37 -11.56 -15.25 11.28
CA LEU A 37 -10.64 -16.38 11.18
C LEU A 37 -9.19 -15.91 11.18
N HIS A 38 -8.34 -16.57 11.93
CA HIS A 38 -6.90 -16.36 11.92
C HIS A 38 -6.30 -16.85 10.59
N MET A 39 -6.23 -15.97 9.62
CA MET A 39 -5.76 -16.27 8.25
C MET A 39 -4.83 -15.18 7.72
N VAL A 40 -3.66 -15.59 7.26
CA VAL A 40 -2.75 -14.72 6.50
C VAL A 40 -3.04 -14.90 5.00
N ILE A 41 -3.58 -13.88 4.36
CA ILE A 41 -3.90 -13.84 2.93
C ILE A 41 -2.79 -13.08 2.20
N CYS A 42 -2.03 -13.79 1.38
CA CYS A 42 -0.94 -13.23 0.58
C CYS A 42 -1.44 -12.93 -0.84
N LEU A 43 -1.61 -11.65 -1.17
CA LEU A 43 -1.99 -11.18 -2.51
C LEU A 43 -0.73 -10.98 -3.35
N ASP A 44 -0.42 -11.97 -4.16
CA ASP A 44 0.66 -11.92 -5.13
C ASP A 44 0.24 -11.10 -6.36
N ARG A 45 1.18 -10.52 -7.08
CA ARG A 45 0.94 -9.68 -8.26
C ARG A 45 0.02 -8.50 -7.98
N ALA A 46 0.18 -7.87 -6.84
CA ALA A 46 -0.53 -6.63 -6.51
C ALA A 46 0.04 -5.45 -7.32
N GLY A 47 -0.82 -4.56 -7.76
CA GLY A 47 -0.46 -3.43 -8.61
C GLY A 47 -0.35 -3.81 -10.10
N LEU A 48 0.40 -3.01 -10.85
CA LEU A 48 0.68 -3.27 -12.26
C LEU A 48 1.65 -4.44 -12.38
N VAL A 49 1.34 -5.42 -13.23
CA VAL A 49 2.10 -6.68 -13.37
C VAL A 49 2.85 -6.82 -14.68
N GLY A 50 2.75 -5.83 -15.57
CA GLY A 50 3.54 -5.76 -16.78
C GLY A 50 2.92 -6.51 -17.96
N GLU A 51 3.66 -7.49 -18.50
CA GLU A 51 3.32 -8.19 -19.75
C GLU A 51 2.01 -8.96 -19.72
N ASP A 52 1.54 -9.39 -18.56
CA ASP A 52 0.28 -10.12 -18.39
C ASP A 52 -0.96 -9.22 -18.64
N GLY A 53 -0.81 -7.90 -18.64
CA GLY A 53 -1.80 -6.92 -19.04
C GLY A 53 -3.01 -6.76 -18.13
N ALA A 54 -4.05 -6.10 -18.65
CA ALA A 54 -5.23 -5.65 -17.92
C ALA A 54 -5.98 -6.75 -17.13
N THR A 55 -5.96 -8.00 -17.62
CA THR A 55 -6.63 -9.12 -16.94
C THR A 55 -5.91 -9.60 -15.68
N HIS A 56 -4.66 -9.20 -15.49
CA HIS A 56 -3.81 -9.64 -14.38
C HIS A 56 -3.36 -8.51 -13.48
N HIS A 57 -3.54 -7.24 -13.87
CA HIS A 57 -3.22 -6.12 -12.99
C HIS A 57 -4.01 -6.19 -11.68
N GLY A 58 -3.30 -6.30 -10.56
CA GLY A 58 -3.86 -6.37 -9.21
C GLY A 58 -4.04 -4.98 -8.60
N VAL A 59 -4.74 -4.09 -9.29
CA VAL A 59 -4.80 -2.66 -8.93
C VAL A 59 -6.02 -2.28 -8.10
N PHE A 60 -7.01 -3.18 -7.98
CA PHE A 60 -8.29 -2.88 -7.31
C PHE A 60 -8.34 -3.33 -5.85
N ASP A 61 -7.39 -4.15 -5.41
CA ASP A 61 -7.39 -4.82 -4.11
C ASP A 61 -7.47 -3.85 -2.92
N LEU A 62 -6.70 -2.76 -2.91
CA LEU A 62 -6.79 -1.74 -1.87
C LEU A 62 -8.19 -1.14 -1.77
N ALA A 63 -8.81 -0.86 -2.91
CA ALA A 63 -10.11 -0.20 -2.96
C ALA A 63 -11.25 -1.11 -2.47
N TYR A 64 -11.31 -2.37 -2.94
CA TYR A 64 -12.44 -3.24 -2.60
C TYR A 64 -12.28 -3.98 -1.27
N LEU A 65 -11.05 -4.17 -0.77
CA LEU A 65 -10.85 -4.81 0.54
C LEU A 65 -10.98 -3.83 1.71
N ARG A 66 -10.67 -2.56 1.51
CA ARG A 66 -10.69 -1.54 2.56
C ARG A 66 -12.00 -1.45 3.36
N PRO A 67 -13.20 -1.51 2.74
CA PRO A 67 -14.46 -1.39 3.48
C PRO A 67 -14.79 -2.60 4.35
N ILE A 68 -14.15 -3.77 4.15
CA ILE A 68 -14.48 -4.98 4.90
C ILE A 68 -14.03 -4.83 6.36
N PRO A 69 -14.93 -4.97 7.36
CA PRO A 69 -14.57 -4.96 8.77
C PRO A 69 -13.61 -6.11 9.15
N ASN A 70 -12.91 -5.95 10.26
CA ASN A 70 -12.00 -6.94 10.85
C ASN A 70 -10.77 -7.31 10.02
N LEU A 71 -10.59 -6.81 8.80
CA LEU A 71 -9.37 -7.02 8.03
C LEU A 71 -8.24 -6.11 8.50
N VAL A 72 -7.03 -6.66 8.60
CA VAL A 72 -5.78 -5.89 8.53
C VAL A 72 -5.28 -5.97 7.08
N ILE A 73 -4.88 -4.85 6.50
CA ILE A 73 -4.39 -4.76 5.12
C ILE A 73 -3.06 -4.03 5.11
N ALA A 74 -1.99 -4.72 4.67
CA ALA A 74 -0.64 -4.20 4.64
C ALA A 74 0.02 -4.37 3.26
N SER A 75 0.92 -3.46 2.94
CA SER A 75 1.77 -3.52 1.73
C SER A 75 3.21 -3.19 2.11
N PRO A 76 4.13 -4.15 2.07
CA PRO A 76 5.52 -3.94 2.44
C PRO A 76 6.26 -3.07 1.42
N LEU A 77 7.19 -2.25 1.88
CA LEU A 77 8.08 -1.48 1.01
C LEU A 77 9.14 -2.38 0.33
N ASN A 78 9.61 -3.41 1.03
CA ASN A 78 10.71 -4.30 0.62
C ASN A 78 10.53 -5.72 1.17
N GLU A 79 11.50 -6.60 0.92
CA GLU A 79 11.49 -8.02 1.29
C GLU A 79 11.58 -8.24 2.80
N LEU A 80 12.31 -7.39 3.51
CA LEU A 80 12.40 -7.46 4.96
C LEU A 80 11.06 -7.15 5.61
N ASP A 81 10.40 -6.08 5.13
CA ASP A 81 9.06 -5.72 5.61
C ASP A 81 8.03 -6.80 5.25
N LEU A 82 8.12 -7.40 4.04
CA LEU A 82 7.25 -8.52 3.65
C LEU A 82 7.39 -9.69 4.63
N ARG A 83 8.62 -10.08 4.93
CA ARG A 83 8.92 -11.18 5.86
C ARG A 83 8.38 -10.88 7.27
N ASN A 84 8.60 -9.67 7.75
CA ASN A 84 8.14 -9.24 9.07
C ASN A 84 6.61 -9.14 9.14
N LEU A 85 5.94 -8.65 8.09
CA LEU A 85 4.48 -8.63 8.00
C LEU A 85 3.88 -10.04 7.99
N MET A 86 4.49 -10.98 7.27
CA MET A 86 4.07 -12.39 7.29
C MET A 86 4.19 -12.97 8.69
N TYR A 87 5.29 -12.69 9.40
CA TYR A 87 5.48 -13.11 10.77
C TYR A 87 4.51 -12.43 11.74
N THR A 88 4.25 -11.14 11.55
CA THR A 88 3.26 -10.38 12.34
C THR A 88 1.86 -10.96 12.22
N GLY A 89 1.40 -11.21 10.99
CA GLY A 89 0.09 -11.82 10.76
C GLY A 89 -0.03 -13.25 11.30
N TYR A 90 1.09 -13.98 11.35
CA TYR A 90 1.13 -15.33 11.92
C TYR A 90 1.16 -15.33 13.46
N ALA A 91 2.01 -14.49 14.06
CA ALA A 91 2.38 -14.63 15.47
C ALA A 91 1.70 -13.60 16.41
N ALA A 92 1.18 -12.50 15.88
CA ALA A 92 0.78 -11.35 16.68
C ALA A 92 -0.63 -10.80 16.39
N PHE A 93 -1.39 -11.45 15.50
CA PHE A 93 -2.74 -10.99 15.18
C PHE A 93 -3.71 -12.17 15.08
N ASP A 94 -4.78 -12.14 15.88
CA ASP A 94 -5.83 -13.14 15.88
C ASP A 94 -7.00 -12.66 15.01
N GLY A 95 -6.86 -12.82 13.69
CA GLY A 95 -7.84 -12.40 12.70
C GLY A 95 -7.28 -12.44 11.28
N PRO A 96 -8.06 -11.98 10.29
CA PRO A 96 -7.64 -12.00 8.89
C PRO A 96 -6.66 -10.87 8.57
N PHE A 97 -5.46 -11.26 8.13
CA PHE A 97 -4.34 -10.38 7.81
C PHE A 97 -3.99 -10.47 6.33
N VAL A 98 -4.23 -9.41 5.58
CA VAL A 98 -3.96 -9.34 4.14
C VAL A 98 -2.62 -8.64 3.90
N ILE A 99 -1.74 -9.28 3.13
CA ILE A 99 -0.46 -8.72 2.70
C ILE A 99 -0.43 -8.72 1.18
N ARG A 100 -0.30 -7.54 0.57
CA ARG A 100 -0.20 -7.39 -0.88
C ARG A 100 1.24 -7.06 -1.29
N TYR A 101 1.75 -7.72 -2.32
CA TYR A 101 3.10 -7.51 -2.84
C TYR A 101 3.16 -7.76 -4.35
N PRO A 102 4.11 -7.10 -5.07
CA PRO A 102 4.20 -7.18 -6.52
C PRO A 102 4.84 -8.49 -6.98
N ARG A 103 4.72 -8.75 -8.27
CA ARG A 103 5.61 -9.67 -8.99
C ARG A 103 6.96 -8.99 -9.24
N GLY A 104 8.06 -9.68 -9.02
CA GLY A 104 9.39 -9.17 -9.33
C GLY A 104 10.49 -9.83 -8.53
N LYS A 105 11.70 -9.35 -8.75
CA LYS A 105 12.85 -9.69 -7.92
C LYS A 105 12.95 -8.69 -6.79
N GLY A 106 13.42 -9.17 -5.64
CA GLY A 106 13.73 -8.32 -4.51
C GLY A 106 14.96 -7.44 -4.75
N GLU A 107 15.00 -6.30 -4.09
CA GLU A 107 16.10 -5.35 -4.20
C GLU A 107 17.08 -5.45 -3.01
N MET A 108 16.62 -5.97 -1.87
CA MET A 108 17.46 -6.09 -0.66
C MET A 108 18.30 -7.35 -0.68
N LYS A 109 19.63 -7.19 -0.47
CA LYS A 109 20.58 -8.31 -0.35
C LYS A 109 20.50 -9.01 0.99
N ASP A 110 20.33 -8.25 2.08
CA ASP A 110 20.40 -8.72 3.47
C ASP A 110 19.03 -8.75 4.17
N TRP A 111 18.01 -9.28 3.50
CA TRP A 111 16.65 -9.37 4.05
C TRP A 111 16.46 -10.54 5.05
N ARG A 112 17.45 -11.46 5.15
CA ARG A 112 17.36 -12.66 6.00
C ARG A 112 17.85 -12.43 7.42
N ASN A 113 17.33 -11.39 8.06
CA ASN A 113 17.58 -11.11 9.47
C ASN A 113 16.60 -11.87 10.37
N GLU A 114 16.71 -11.72 11.69
CA GLU A 114 15.72 -12.22 12.63
C GLU A 114 14.34 -11.61 12.32
N MET A 115 13.28 -12.45 12.38
CA MET A 115 11.91 -11.97 12.14
C MET A 115 11.43 -11.13 13.30
N GLN A 116 10.82 -10.01 12.99
CA GLN A 116 10.29 -9.08 13.97
C GLN A 116 8.78 -8.88 13.78
N VAL A 117 8.06 -8.76 14.88
CA VAL A 117 6.67 -8.33 14.85
C VAL A 117 6.64 -6.82 14.61
N LEU A 118 5.94 -6.40 13.56
CA LEU A 118 5.71 -4.98 13.29
C LEU A 118 4.45 -4.51 14.03
N PRO A 119 4.48 -3.31 14.65
CA PRO A 119 3.28 -2.73 15.25
C PRO A 119 2.18 -2.54 14.21
N ILE A 120 1.02 -3.17 14.42
CA ILE A 120 -0.11 -3.09 13.48
C ILE A 120 -0.67 -1.68 13.46
N GLY A 121 -0.91 -1.16 12.25
CA GLY A 121 -1.43 0.19 12.05
C GLY A 121 -0.40 1.30 12.29
N LYS A 122 0.90 1.00 12.26
CA LYS A 122 1.95 2.01 12.40
C LYS A 122 2.75 2.16 11.11
N GLY A 123 2.89 3.40 10.67
CA GLY A 123 3.76 3.81 9.57
C GLY A 123 5.19 4.05 10.02
N LYS A 124 6.06 4.33 9.05
CA LYS A 124 7.46 4.70 9.27
C LYS A 124 7.76 6.04 8.61
N LYS A 125 8.36 6.96 9.33
CA LYS A 125 8.97 8.13 8.72
C LYS A 125 10.32 7.73 8.12
N LEU A 126 10.45 7.87 6.80
CA LEU A 126 11.65 7.54 6.05
C LEU A 126 12.57 8.75 5.88
N ARG A 127 11.98 9.96 5.86
CA ARG A 127 12.71 11.22 5.66
C ARG A 127 11.97 12.36 6.37
N ASP A 128 12.73 13.25 6.99
CA ASP A 128 12.21 14.51 7.52
C ASP A 128 12.08 15.58 6.44
N GLY A 129 11.13 16.49 6.62
CA GLY A 129 10.87 17.63 5.74
C GLY A 129 9.79 18.52 6.30
N ASP A 130 9.62 19.73 5.73
CA ASP A 130 8.73 20.74 6.30
C ASP A 130 7.74 21.34 5.29
N ASP A 131 7.97 21.23 3.96
CA ASP A 131 7.10 21.84 2.96
C ASP A 131 6.02 20.90 2.44
N ILE A 132 6.40 19.63 2.16
CA ILE A 132 5.52 18.63 1.56
C ILE A 132 5.63 17.32 2.33
N ALA A 133 4.50 16.69 2.64
CA ALA A 133 4.47 15.30 3.10
C ALA A 133 4.12 14.36 1.93
N VAL A 134 5.00 13.41 1.64
CA VAL A 134 4.73 12.31 0.70
C VAL A 134 4.42 11.05 1.50
N LEU A 135 3.25 10.49 1.30
CA LEU A 135 2.80 9.26 1.93
C LEU A 135 2.73 8.16 0.86
N SER A 136 3.54 7.15 1.00
CA SER A 136 3.51 5.99 0.10
C SER A 136 3.03 4.73 0.80
N ILE A 137 2.50 3.78 0.03
CA ILE A 137 2.15 2.46 0.53
C ILE A 137 2.68 1.37 -0.41
N GLY A 138 3.53 0.52 0.13
CA GLY A 138 4.15 -0.58 -0.59
C GLY A 138 5.34 -0.18 -1.47
N PRO A 139 5.80 -1.06 -2.39
CA PRO A 139 7.06 -0.91 -3.11
C PRO A 139 7.16 0.32 -4.01
N ILE A 140 6.04 0.94 -4.38
CA ILE A 140 6.03 2.22 -5.11
C ILE A 140 6.74 3.34 -4.33
N GLY A 141 6.88 3.20 -3.01
CA GLY A 141 7.69 4.09 -2.18
C GLY A 141 9.16 4.18 -2.63
N ASN A 142 9.69 3.16 -3.31
CA ASN A 142 11.04 3.22 -3.89
C ASN A 142 11.12 4.22 -5.05
N GLU A 143 10.07 4.39 -5.85
CA GLU A 143 10.00 5.45 -6.87
C GLU A 143 9.93 6.85 -6.22
N VAL A 144 9.25 6.97 -5.08
CA VAL A 144 9.24 8.22 -4.29
C VAL A 144 10.64 8.55 -3.77
N ILE A 145 11.38 7.57 -3.25
CA ILE A 145 12.77 7.78 -2.78
C ILE A 145 13.65 8.31 -3.93
N LYS A 146 13.57 7.69 -5.12
CA LYS A 146 14.29 8.14 -6.32
C LYS A 146 13.87 9.55 -6.74
N ALA A 147 12.58 9.84 -6.74
CA ALA A 147 12.04 11.15 -7.10
C ALA A 147 12.53 12.26 -6.18
N ILE A 148 12.57 12.00 -4.86
CA ILE A 148 13.09 12.95 -3.88
C ILE A 148 14.58 13.23 -4.11
N GLU A 149 15.36 12.20 -4.42
CA GLU A 149 16.80 12.38 -4.73
C GLU A 149 17.01 13.20 -6.00
N MET A 150 16.14 13.07 -7.01
CA MET A 150 16.21 13.86 -8.25
C MET A 150 15.97 15.36 -8.02
N VAL A 151 15.22 15.73 -7.00
CA VAL A 151 14.89 17.14 -6.67
C VAL A 151 15.65 17.69 -5.48
N LYS A 152 16.70 17.02 -5.02
CA LYS A 152 17.46 17.42 -3.83
C LYS A 152 18.09 18.80 -3.91
N GLU A 153 18.40 19.28 -5.13
CA GLU A 153 18.94 20.61 -5.37
C GLU A 153 17.86 21.71 -5.39
N GLU A 154 16.58 21.31 -5.43
CA GLU A 154 15.46 22.24 -5.36
C GLU A 154 15.28 22.72 -3.92
N ARG A 155 14.84 23.97 -3.73
CA ARG A 155 14.59 24.56 -2.40
C ARG A 155 13.22 24.10 -1.85
N VAL A 156 13.02 22.79 -1.76
CA VAL A 156 11.79 22.17 -1.22
C VAL A 156 12.16 21.12 -0.19
N SER A 157 11.65 21.28 1.03
CA SER A 157 11.87 20.35 2.14
C SER A 157 10.76 19.28 2.15
N ILE A 158 11.11 18.05 1.77
CA ILE A 158 10.15 16.96 1.53
C ILE A 158 10.29 15.90 2.61
N ALA A 159 9.21 15.66 3.35
CA ALA A 159 9.09 14.50 4.22
C ALA A 159 8.56 13.30 3.45
N HIS A 160 9.00 12.10 3.80
CA HIS A 160 8.49 10.85 3.24
C HIS A 160 8.11 9.87 4.32
N TYR A 161 6.91 9.33 4.23
CA TYR A 161 6.34 8.35 5.14
C TYR A 161 5.93 7.09 4.37
N ASP A 162 6.39 5.93 4.83
CA ASP A 162 5.86 4.63 4.41
C ASP A 162 4.72 4.27 5.36
N MET A 163 3.50 4.24 4.84
CA MET A 163 2.31 3.99 5.67
C MET A 163 2.13 2.53 6.02
N ILE A 164 2.78 1.61 5.35
CA ILE A 164 2.76 0.15 5.54
C ILE A 164 1.33 -0.41 5.53
N TYR A 165 0.43 0.12 6.36
CA TYR A 165 -0.93 -0.35 6.53
C TYR A 165 -1.95 0.59 5.87
N LEU A 166 -2.83 -0.01 5.07
CA LEU A 166 -4.05 0.66 4.61
C LEU A 166 -5.14 0.58 5.69
N LYS A 167 -5.13 -0.52 6.44
CA LYS A 167 -6.11 -0.78 7.49
C LYS A 167 -5.50 -1.62 8.62
N PRO A 168 -5.54 -1.14 9.87
CA PRO A 168 -5.91 0.23 10.21
C PRO A 168 -4.88 1.24 9.71
N LEU A 169 -5.30 2.46 9.44
CA LEU A 169 -4.39 3.58 9.18
C LEU A 169 -3.67 3.99 10.48
N ASP A 170 -2.48 4.54 10.36
CA ASP A 170 -1.81 5.21 11.48
C ASP A 170 -2.43 6.59 11.71
N GLU A 171 -3.50 6.63 12.48
CA GLU A 171 -4.25 7.86 12.75
C GLU A 171 -3.41 8.89 13.52
N GLU A 172 -2.55 8.46 14.46
CA GLU A 172 -1.65 9.36 15.20
C GLU A 172 -0.70 10.09 14.23
N LEU A 173 -0.07 9.34 13.34
CA LEU A 173 0.80 9.88 12.31
C LEU A 173 0.04 10.80 11.34
N LEU A 174 -1.18 10.43 10.96
CA LEU A 174 -2.01 11.26 10.08
C LEU A 174 -2.47 12.55 10.77
N HIS A 175 -2.72 12.55 12.08
CA HIS A 175 -2.98 13.78 12.86
C HIS A 175 -1.76 14.69 12.86
N GLU A 176 -0.55 14.17 13.11
CA GLU A 176 0.69 14.95 13.02
C GLU A 176 0.88 15.58 11.64
N ILE A 177 0.65 14.78 10.58
CA ILE A 177 0.77 15.23 9.19
C ILE A 177 -0.28 16.30 8.86
N GLY A 178 -1.54 16.09 9.25
CA GLY A 178 -2.64 17.03 9.00
C GLY A 178 -2.47 18.37 9.70
N GLN A 179 -1.84 18.38 10.87
CA GLN A 179 -1.52 19.62 11.61
C GLN A 179 -0.32 20.36 11.01
N LYS A 180 0.65 19.63 10.46
CA LYS A 180 1.93 20.22 10.03
C LYS A 180 1.93 20.66 8.57
N TYR A 181 1.31 19.90 7.66
CA TYR A 181 1.49 20.09 6.23
C TYR A 181 0.23 20.60 5.54
N ASN A 182 0.39 21.65 4.75
CA ASN A 182 -0.66 22.16 3.86
C ASN A 182 -0.69 21.44 2.50
N ARG A 183 0.38 20.68 2.17
CA ARG A 183 0.50 19.93 0.92
C ARG A 183 0.90 18.49 1.20
N ILE A 184 0.04 17.57 0.78
CA ILE A 184 0.23 16.13 0.92
C ILE A 184 0.18 15.48 -0.45
N ILE A 185 1.09 14.53 -0.71
CA ILE A 185 1.07 13.71 -1.92
C ILE A 185 0.97 12.26 -1.47
N THR A 186 -0.06 11.54 -1.93
CA THR A 186 -0.19 10.10 -1.68
C THR A 186 0.22 9.32 -2.92
N VAL A 187 0.96 8.22 -2.74
CA VAL A 187 1.45 7.37 -3.83
C VAL A 187 1.12 5.92 -3.55
N GLU A 188 0.37 5.30 -4.48
CA GLU A 188 -0.05 3.90 -4.37
C GLU A 188 0.05 3.17 -5.71
N ASN A 189 0.45 1.90 -5.71
CA ASN A 189 0.35 1.03 -6.88
C ASN A 189 -1.02 0.32 -6.88
N GLY A 190 -2.06 1.13 -6.97
CA GLY A 190 -3.47 0.77 -6.99
C GLY A 190 -4.27 1.88 -7.64
N VAL A 191 -5.57 1.65 -7.86
CA VAL A 191 -6.44 2.69 -8.43
C VAL A 191 -6.61 3.86 -7.46
N ILE A 192 -6.54 5.08 -7.98
CA ILE A 192 -6.69 6.31 -7.16
C ILE A 192 -8.09 6.50 -6.58
N LYS A 193 -9.10 5.81 -7.12
CA LYS A 193 -10.48 5.85 -6.63
C LYS A 193 -10.72 4.74 -5.60
N GLY A 194 -11.03 5.15 -4.37
CA GLY A 194 -11.34 4.23 -3.27
C GLY A 194 -10.12 3.56 -2.62
N GLY A 195 -8.89 3.78 -3.11
CA GLY A 195 -7.66 3.21 -2.57
C GLY A 195 -7.09 3.96 -1.37
N PHE A 196 -5.76 3.91 -1.23
CA PHE A 196 -5.03 4.51 -0.12
C PHE A 196 -5.17 6.04 -0.07
N GLY A 197 -4.97 6.72 -1.21
CA GLY A 197 -5.11 8.17 -1.26
C GLY A 197 -6.52 8.65 -0.93
N SER A 198 -7.55 7.84 -1.21
CA SER A 198 -8.93 8.13 -0.79
C SER A 198 -9.10 7.97 0.71
N ALA A 199 -8.48 6.95 1.32
CA ALA A 199 -8.51 6.76 2.77
C ALA A 199 -7.87 7.94 3.52
N VAL A 200 -6.74 8.45 3.01
CA VAL A 200 -6.09 9.65 3.57
C VAL A 200 -7.00 10.89 3.44
N LEU A 201 -7.64 11.08 2.27
CA LEU A 201 -8.58 12.20 2.08
C LEU A 201 -9.77 12.15 3.03
N GLU A 202 -10.38 10.97 3.19
CA GLU A 202 -11.47 10.74 4.14
C GLU A 202 -11.03 11.10 5.56
N PHE A 203 -9.88 10.57 6.01
CA PHE A 203 -9.33 10.89 7.33
C PHE A 203 -9.14 12.40 7.52
N MET A 204 -8.52 13.10 6.55
CA MET A 204 -8.30 14.54 6.64
C MET A 204 -9.62 15.31 6.76
N ALA A 205 -10.63 14.95 5.94
CA ALA A 205 -11.93 15.57 5.95
C ALA A 205 -12.69 15.32 7.26
N ASP A 206 -12.71 14.09 7.75
CA ASP A 206 -13.42 13.69 8.97
C ASP A 206 -12.84 14.37 10.22
N ASN A 207 -11.56 14.71 10.19
CA ASN A 207 -10.86 15.38 11.30
C ASN A 207 -10.68 16.90 11.09
N GLY A 208 -11.33 17.48 10.08
CA GLY A 208 -11.34 18.94 9.85
C GLY A 208 -10.02 19.52 9.31
N TYR A 209 -9.11 18.68 8.82
CA TYR A 209 -7.89 19.12 8.13
C TYR A 209 -8.20 19.46 6.68
N THR A 210 -7.59 20.52 6.15
CA THR A 210 -7.82 21.02 4.79
C THR A 210 -6.55 21.14 3.95
N PRO A 211 -5.61 20.17 3.99
CA PRO A 211 -4.43 20.22 3.14
C PRO A 211 -4.83 20.02 1.67
N HIS A 212 -4.01 20.57 0.76
CA HIS A 212 -4.11 20.18 -0.64
C HIS A 212 -3.54 18.77 -0.82
N VAL A 213 -4.40 17.79 -1.10
CA VAL A 213 -3.98 16.38 -1.28
C VAL A 213 -3.95 16.02 -2.76
N LYS A 214 -2.75 15.76 -3.28
CA LYS A 214 -2.53 15.18 -4.61
C LYS A 214 -2.41 13.66 -4.50
N ARG A 215 -3.21 12.93 -5.27
CA ARG A 215 -3.14 11.46 -5.31
C ARG A 215 -2.44 11.00 -6.57
N ILE A 216 -1.46 10.09 -6.44
CA ILE A 216 -0.73 9.44 -7.53
C ILE A 216 -1.00 7.94 -7.43
N GLY A 217 -1.43 7.35 -8.53
CA GLY A 217 -1.78 5.93 -8.64
C GLY A 217 -2.38 5.65 -10.02
N VAL A 218 -2.91 4.45 -10.19
CA VAL A 218 -3.50 4.03 -11.46
C VAL A 218 -4.77 4.85 -11.74
N PRO A 219 -4.86 5.53 -12.90
CA PRO A 219 -6.01 6.35 -13.26
C PRO A 219 -7.28 5.51 -13.49
N ASP A 220 -8.41 6.17 -13.68
CA ASP A 220 -9.70 5.55 -13.99
C ASP A 220 -9.74 5.06 -15.45
N ALA A 221 -8.86 4.10 -15.76
CA ALA A 221 -8.75 3.48 -17.07
C ALA A 221 -8.18 2.05 -16.93
N PHE A 222 -8.54 1.16 -17.83
CA PHE A 222 -7.84 -0.12 -17.96
C PHE A 222 -6.48 0.13 -18.62
N ILE A 223 -5.43 -0.39 -17.97
CA ILE A 223 -4.06 -0.24 -18.44
C ILE A 223 -3.69 -1.49 -19.25
N GLU A 224 -3.21 -1.27 -20.46
CA GLU A 224 -2.77 -2.34 -21.36
C GLU A 224 -1.48 -3.02 -20.84
N HIS A 225 -1.01 -4.06 -21.55
CA HIS A 225 0.25 -4.71 -21.26
C HIS A 225 1.45 -3.83 -21.66
N GLY A 226 2.56 -4.02 -20.96
CA GLY A 226 3.82 -3.32 -21.19
C GLY A 226 4.85 -3.70 -20.14
N SER A 227 6.05 -3.17 -20.21
CA SER A 227 7.00 -3.32 -19.11
C SER A 227 6.58 -2.47 -17.90
N ILE A 228 6.93 -2.88 -16.69
CA ILE A 228 6.59 -2.11 -15.47
C ILE A 228 7.04 -0.64 -15.56
N PRO A 229 8.28 -0.32 -16.00
CA PRO A 229 8.69 1.08 -16.15
C PRO A 229 7.81 1.88 -17.12
N GLU A 230 7.45 1.31 -18.29
CA GLU A 230 6.56 1.97 -19.25
C GLU A 230 5.17 2.21 -18.66
N LEU A 231 4.63 1.23 -17.93
CA LEU A 231 3.32 1.36 -17.29
C LEU A 231 3.34 2.38 -16.15
N TYR A 232 4.43 2.44 -15.38
CA TYR A 232 4.58 3.48 -14.36
C TYR A 232 4.65 4.87 -15.00
N GLN A 233 5.40 5.02 -16.08
CA GLN A 233 5.47 6.28 -16.84
C GLN A 233 4.09 6.68 -17.40
N LEU A 234 3.37 5.73 -18.00
CA LEU A 234 2.02 5.94 -18.53
C LEU A 234 1.04 6.44 -17.44
N CYS A 235 1.16 5.89 -16.23
CA CYS A 235 0.32 6.27 -15.08
C CYS A 235 0.86 7.48 -14.30
N GLY A 236 2.02 8.05 -14.66
CA GLY A 236 2.66 9.14 -13.92
C GLY A 236 3.16 8.73 -12.54
N MET A 237 3.52 7.46 -12.37
CA MET A 237 3.95 6.83 -11.11
C MET A 237 5.46 6.55 -11.07
N ASP A 238 6.18 6.80 -12.16
CA ASP A 238 7.64 6.73 -12.24
C ASP A 238 8.31 7.88 -11.47
N ALA A 239 9.58 7.72 -11.12
CA ALA A 239 10.32 8.70 -10.34
C ALA A 239 10.36 10.10 -10.98
N GLU A 240 10.50 10.19 -12.30
CA GLU A 240 10.52 11.48 -13.03
C GLU A 240 9.16 12.20 -12.95
N SER A 241 8.08 11.47 -13.12
CA SER A 241 6.71 12.02 -13.04
C SER A 241 6.38 12.45 -11.61
N ILE A 242 6.78 11.67 -10.61
CA ILE A 242 6.64 12.02 -9.19
C ILE A 242 7.49 13.26 -8.88
N ALA A 243 8.74 13.32 -9.34
CA ALA A 243 9.64 14.45 -9.13
C ALA A 243 9.06 15.77 -9.65
N LYS A 244 8.36 15.75 -10.79
CA LYS A 244 7.65 16.94 -11.32
C LYS A 244 6.56 17.43 -10.35
N GLN A 245 5.90 16.51 -9.62
CA GLN A 245 4.86 16.86 -8.64
C GLN A 245 5.45 17.35 -7.30
N LEU A 246 6.74 17.09 -7.03
CA LEU A 246 7.42 17.53 -5.81
C LEU A 246 7.93 18.98 -5.91
N LYS A 247 7.99 19.55 -7.10
CA LYS A 247 8.43 20.94 -7.29
C LYS A 247 7.40 21.93 -6.76
N LYS A 248 7.84 23.13 -6.36
CA LYS A 248 6.92 24.22 -6.02
C LYS A 248 6.09 24.55 -7.27
N GLU A 249 4.77 24.60 -7.10
CA GLU A 249 3.92 25.27 -8.09
C GLU A 249 4.24 26.76 -8.04
N ASN A 250 4.68 27.30 -9.18
CA ASN A 250 4.95 28.73 -9.35
C ASN A 250 3.68 29.54 -9.31
#